data_33474b2229fd7120e81c84bd8942a8f0
#
_entry.id   33474b2229fd7120e81c84bd8942a8f0
#
_cell.length_a   1.000
_cell.length_b   1.000
_cell.length_c   1.000
_cell.angle_alpha   90.00
_cell.angle_beta   90.00
_cell.angle_gamma   90.00
#
_symmetry.space_group_name_H-M   'P 1'
#
loop_
_entity.id
_entity.type
_entity.pdbx_description
1 polymer ?
#
loop_
_entity_poly.entity_id
_entity_poly.type
_entity_poly.pdbx_seq_one_letter_code
_entity_poly.pdbx_strand_id
1 'polypeptide(L)'
;MSQIRSFLAIDLDDDFKPKVNKIIKEFKKIDANIKFVDLNNLHFTLKFFGDIDTEGIDLISKKIEKVADDFEPFNIKISGCGAFPNNNHIKVIWIGVESDELLVQLHDKLDNEFAAIGFDKDKKFSTHLT
;
A
#
# COMPACT_ATOMS: atom_id res chain seq x y z
N MET A 1 1.08 19.31 21.29
CA MET A 1 0.15 18.41 20.58
C MET A 1 0.87 17.13 20.18
N SER A 2 0.16 16.01 20.31
CA SER A 2 0.72 14.71 19.94
C SER A 2 0.74 14.57 18.42
N GLN A 3 1.85 14.05 17.90
CA GLN A 3 1.96 13.68 16.50
C GLN A 3 1.86 12.17 16.36
N ILE A 4 1.24 11.71 15.30
CA ILE A 4 1.04 10.30 15.00
C ILE A 4 1.69 9.99 13.65
N ARG A 5 2.55 8.98 13.66
CA ARG A 5 3.12 8.48 12.41
C ARG A 5 2.03 7.83 11.58
N SER A 6 1.79 8.34 10.39
CA SER A 6 0.60 8.01 9.61
C SER A 6 0.92 7.65 8.17
N PHE A 7 0.08 6.78 7.62
CA PHE A 7 0.13 6.42 6.20
C PHE A 7 -1.27 6.05 5.72
N LEU A 8 -1.48 6.19 4.42
CA LEU A 8 -2.71 5.78 3.76
C LEU A 8 -2.49 4.44 3.05
N ALA A 9 -3.37 3.49 3.31
CA ALA A 9 -3.26 2.16 2.74
C ALA A 9 -4.63 1.57 2.40
N ILE A 10 -4.61 0.57 1.52
CA ILE A 10 -5.76 -0.25 1.19
C ILE A 10 -5.55 -1.62 1.81
N ASP A 11 -6.46 -2.06 2.67
CA ASP A 11 -6.41 -3.37 3.28
C ASP A 11 -6.87 -4.45 2.32
N LEU A 12 -6.38 -5.68 2.52
CA LEU A 12 -6.86 -6.84 1.78
C LEU A 12 -8.27 -7.22 2.22
N ASP A 13 -9.11 -7.58 1.24
CA ASP A 13 -10.40 -8.20 1.52
C ASP A 13 -10.22 -9.55 2.20
N ASP A 14 -11.13 -9.88 3.09
CA ASP A 14 -11.11 -11.16 3.80
C ASP A 14 -11.17 -12.36 2.85
N ASP A 15 -11.87 -12.22 1.72
CA ASP A 15 -11.94 -13.26 0.69
C ASP A 15 -10.59 -13.53 0.02
N PHE A 16 -9.70 -12.56 0.05
CA PHE A 16 -8.39 -12.66 -0.60
C PHE A 16 -7.32 -13.23 0.32
N LYS A 17 -7.47 -13.05 1.64
CA LYS A 17 -6.47 -13.50 2.63
C LYS A 17 -6.13 -14.98 2.52
N PRO A 18 -7.09 -15.92 2.32
CA PRO A 18 -6.74 -17.33 2.16
C PRO A 18 -5.83 -17.60 0.97
N LYS A 19 -5.99 -16.86 -0.12
CA LYS A 19 -5.16 -17.01 -1.32
C LYS A 19 -3.72 -16.58 -1.04
N VAL A 20 -3.53 -15.46 -0.35
CA VAL A 20 -2.21 -14.98 0.04
C VAL A 20 -1.58 -15.95 1.05
N ASN A 21 -2.35 -16.47 1.98
CA ASN A 21 -1.86 -17.44 2.97
C ASN A 21 -1.31 -18.70 2.30
N LYS A 22 -1.93 -19.15 1.22
CA LYS A 22 -1.45 -20.28 0.42
C LYS A 22 -0.05 -20.01 -0.13
N ILE A 23 0.16 -18.80 -0.65
CA ILE A 23 1.46 -18.37 -1.18
C ILE A 23 2.50 -18.35 -0.05
N ILE A 24 2.14 -17.79 1.10
CA ILE A 24 3.03 -17.72 2.27
C ILE A 24 3.44 -19.14 2.71
N LYS A 25 2.50 -20.08 2.74
CA LYS A 25 2.78 -21.48 3.10
C LYS A 25 3.78 -22.13 2.17
N GLU A 26 3.72 -21.81 0.86
CA GLU A 26 4.69 -22.30 -0.10
C GLU A 26 6.09 -21.75 0.20
N PHE A 27 6.20 -20.46 0.53
CA PHE A 27 7.47 -19.87 0.93
C PHE A 27 8.03 -20.47 2.22
N LYS A 28 7.15 -20.84 3.16
CA LYS A 28 7.58 -21.44 4.43
C LYS A 28 8.20 -22.83 4.26
N LYS A 29 7.93 -23.49 3.15
CA LYS A 29 8.57 -24.79 2.82
C LYS A 29 10.02 -24.64 2.39
N ILE A 30 10.44 -23.42 2.04
CA ILE A 30 11.81 -23.14 1.64
C ILE A 30 12.68 -23.03 2.89
N ASP A 31 13.83 -23.70 2.88
CA ASP A 31 14.80 -23.63 3.97
C ASP A 31 15.57 -22.31 3.92
N ALA A 32 14.89 -21.24 4.32
CA ALA A 32 15.44 -19.91 4.33
C ALA A 32 14.96 -19.15 5.57
N ASN A 33 15.77 -18.23 6.05
CA ASN A 33 15.44 -17.41 7.21
C ASN A 33 14.56 -16.23 6.77
N ILE A 34 13.26 -16.49 6.60
CA ILE A 34 12.29 -15.51 6.16
C ILE A 34 11.34 -15.16 7.30
N LYS A 35 11.20 -13.86 7.59
CA LYS A 35 10.24 -13.38 8.57
C LYS A 35 8.99 -12.91 7.84
N PHE A 36 7.83 -13.49 8.16
CA PHE A 36 6.57 -13.19 7.51
C PHE A 36 5.75 -12.16 8.29
N VAL A 37 5.09 -11.27 7.56
CA VAL A 37 4.14 -10.32 8.14
C VAL A 37 2.82 -11.07 8.38
N ASP A 38 2.13 -10.72 9.46
CA ASP A 38 0.79 -11.25 9.73
C ASP A 38 -0.16 -10.85 8.59
N LEU A 39 -1.05 -11.77 8.17
CA LEU A 39 -2.02 -11.51 7.10
C LEU A 39 -2.84 -10.26 7.34
N ASN A 40 -3.16 -9.97 8.59
CA ASN A 40 -3.95 -8.79 8.95
C ASN A 40 -3.18 -7.48 8.77
N ASN A 41 -1.86 -7.56 8.64
CA ASN A 41 -1.00 -6.39 8.43
C ASN A 41 -0.63 -6.17 6.97
N LEU A 42 -1.03 -7.07 6.07
CA LEU A 42 -0.77 -6.91 4.63
C LEU A 42 -1.67 -5.83 4.06
N HIS A 43 -1.06 -4.93 3.28
CA HIS A 43 -1.79 -3.80 2.69
C HIS A 43 -1.03 -3.22 1.49
N PHE A 44 -1.76 -2.44 0.68
CA PHE A 44 -1.16 -1.62 -0.37
C PHE A 44 -0.98 -0.22 0.19
N THR A 45 0.26 0.21 0.37
CA THR A 45 0.53 1.57 0.83
C THR A 45 0.37 2.55 -0.32
N LEU A 46 -0.51 3.53 -0.16
CA LEU A 46 -0.72 4.59 -1.14
C LEU A 46 0.17 5.81 -0.86
N LYS A 47 0.35 6.17 0.40
CA LYS A 47 1.21 7.30 0.75
C LYS A 47 1.62 7.27 2.21
N PHE A 48 2.89 7.57 2.47
CA PHE A 48 3.41 7.81 3.82
C PHE A 48 3.41 9.31 4.09
N PHE A 49 2.84 9.72 5.22
CA PHE A 49 2.78 11.12 5.64
C PHE A 49 3.82 11.48 6.68
N GLY A 50 4.36 10.48 7.37
CA GLY A 50 5.23 10.71 8.52
C GLY A 50 4.43 11.12 9.76
N ASP A 51 5.03 11.90 10.63
CA ASP A 51 4.38 12.35 11.86
C ASP A 51 3.48 13.54 11.56
N ILE A 52 2.19 13.40 11.86
CA ILE A 52 1.18 14.44 11.65
C ILE A 52 0.32 14.62 12.90
N ASP A 53 -0.20 15.82 13.09
CA ASP A 53 -1.10 16.11 14.21
C ASP A 53 -2.56 15.79 13.86
N THR A 54 -3.46 15.92 14.83
CA THR A 54 -4.88 15.60 14.64
C THR A 54 -5.53 16.48 13.56
N GLU A 55 -5.16 17.75 13.49
CA GLU A 55 -5.68 18.65 12.45
C GLU A 55 -5.25 18.20 11.06
N GLY A 56 -4.01 17.75 10.91
CA GLY A 56 -3.51 17.20 9.66
C GLY A 56 -4.27 15.94 9.24
N ILE A 57 -4.58 15.06 10.17
CA ILE A 57 -5.36 13.85 9.92
C ILE A 57 -6.76 14.22 9.40
N ASP A 58 -7.41 15.22 9.98
CA ASP A 58 -8.72 15.67 9.55
C ASP A 58 -8.69 16.22 8.13
N LEU A 59 -7.68 17.03 7.81
CA LEU A 59 -7.50 17.57 6.45
C LEU A 59 -7.28 16.46 5.42
N ILE A 60 -6.44 15.49 5.75
CA ILE A 60 -6.17 14.34 4.90
C ILE A 60 -7.45 13.54 4.66
N SER A 61 -8.22 13.27 5.72
CA SER A 61 -9.46 12.51 5.62
C SER A 61 -10.47 13.18 4.68
N LYS A 62 -10.59 14.50 4.75
CA LYS A 62 -11.48 15.26 3.85
C LYS A 62 -11.05 15.16 2.40
N LYS A 63 -9.74 15.18 2.13
CA LYS A 63 -9.22 15.03 0.77
C LYS A 63 -9.47 13.62 0.23
N ILE A 64 -9.33 12.60 1.08
CA ILE A 64 -9.62 11.22 0.71
C ILE A 64 -11.08 11.07 0.34
N GLU A 65 -12.00 11.61 1.14
CA GLU A 65 -13.44 11.56 0.85
C GLU A 65 -13.76 12.22 -0.49
N LYS A 66 -13.18 13.38 -0.76
CA LYS A 66 -13.38 14.10 -2.02
C LYS A 66 -12.98 13.27 -3.22
N VAL A 67 -11.81 12.65 -3.18
CA VAL A 67 -11.32 11.81 -4.29
C VAL A 67 -12.15 10.53 -4.41
N ALA A 68 -12.47 9.89 -3.28
CA ALA A 68 -13.25 8.65 -3.27
C ALA A 68 -14.65 8.84 -3.85
N ASP A 69 -15.29 9.96 -3.59
CA ASP A 69 -16.62 10.26 -4.12
C ASP A 69 -16.64 10.36 -5.65
N ASP A 70 -15.52 10.79 -6.24
CA ASP A 70 -15.38 10.96 -7.69
C ASP A 70 -14.77 9.74 -8.38
N PHE A 71 -14.35 8.73 -7.62
CA PHE A 71 -13.64 7.56 -8.17
C PHE A 71 -14.52 6.31 -8.09
N GLU A 72 -14.78 5.70 -9.24
CA GLU A 72 -15.58 4.48 -9.28
C GLU A 72 -14.81 3.29 -8.67
N PRO A 73 -15.52 2.38 -7.98
CA PRO A 73 -14.89 1.15 -7.49
C PRO A 73 -14.25 0.35 -8.62
N PHE A 74 -13.13 -0.30 -8.34
CA PHE A 74 -12.44 -1.12 -9.32
C PHE A 74 -11.80 -2.33 -8.65
N ASN A 75 -11.49 -3.34 -9.45
CA ASN A 75 -10.84 -4.56 -8.98
C ASN A 75 -9.35 -4.48 -9.19
N ILE A 76 -8.60 -5.00 -8.21
CA ILE A 76 -7.15 -5.14 -8.29
C ILE A 76 -6.82 -6.61 -8.48
N LYS A 77 -6.03 -6.92 -9.50
CA LYS A 77 -5.56 -8.27 -9.76
C LYS A 77 -4.13 -8.41 -9.28
N ILE A 78 -3.89 -9.35 -8.38
CA ILE A 78 -2.56 -9.61 -7.83
C ILE A 78 -1.87 -10.66 -8.68
N SER A 79 -0.62 -10.38 -9.07
CA SER A 79 0.14 -11.26 -9.94
C SER A 79 1.63 -11.06 -9.74
N GLY A 80 2.36 -12.18 -9.70
CA GLY A 80 3.81 -12.15 -9.60
C GLY A 80 4.32 -11.77 -8.22
N CYS A 81 5.62 -11.88 -8.07
CA CYS A 81 6.31 -11.48 -6.84
C CYS A 81 7.72 -11.02 -7.18
N GLY A 82 8.36 -10.33 -6.23
CA GLY A 82 9.72 -9.87 -6.39
C GLY A 82 10.38 -9.64 -5.05
N ALA A 83 11.57 -9.10 -5.08
CA ALA A 83 12.38 -8.90 -3.88
C ALA A 83 13.10 -7.55 -3.91
N PHE A 84 13.29 -6.96 -2.74
CA PHE A 84 14.06 -5.74 -2.55
C PHE A 84 15.28 -6.00 -1.67
N PRO A 85 16.41 -5.35 -1.89
CA PRO A 85 16.68 -4.43 -3.00
C PRO A 85 16.90 -5.12 -4.35
N ASN A 86 17.24 -6.42 -4.35
CA ASN A 86 17.42 -7.22 -5.56
C ASN A 86 17.44 -8.72 -5.22
N ASN A 87 17.49 -9.57 -6.23
CA ASN A 87 17.45 -11.02 -6.03
C ASN A 87 18.72 -11.60 -5.38
N ASN A 88 19.83 -10.86 -5.41
CA ASN A 88 21.09 -11.31 -4.81
C ASN A 88 21.22 -10.93 -3.33
N HIS A 89 20.43 -9.95 -2.89
CA HIS A 89 20.44 -9.48 -1.50
C HIS A 89 19.01 -9.14 -1.10
N ILE A 90 18.31 -10.13 -0.61
CA ILE A 90 16.87 -10.02 -0.34
C ILE A 90 16.63 -9.55 1.09
N LYS A 91 15.94 -8.42 1.24
CA LYS A 91 15.46 -7.90 2.52
C LYS A 91 13.94 -8.00 2.65
N VAL A 92 13.23 -7.83 1.53
CA VAL A 92 11.77 -7.83 1.49
C VAL A 92 11.31 -8.61 0.26
N ILE A 93 10.33 -9.48 0.44
CA ILE A 93 9.62 -10.15 -0.65
C ILE A 93 8.24 -9.50 -0.76
N TRP A 94 7.84 -9.17 -2.00
CA TRP A 94 6.57 -8.52 -2.25
C TRP A 94 5.77 -9.25 -3.32
N ILE A 95 4.45 -9.01 -3.32
CA ILE A 95 3.53 -9.51 -4.33
C ILE A 95 3.07 -8.33 -5.18
N GLY A 96 3.15 -8.47 -6.51
CA GLY A 96 2.84 -7.41 -7.44
C GLY A 96 1.36 -7.34 -7.83
N VAL A 97 1.01 -6.27 -8.55
CA VAL A 97 -0.33 -6.03 -9.08
C VAL A 97 -0.27 -6.03 -10.59
N GLU A 98 -1.17 -6.78 -11.22
CA GLU A 98 -1.34 -6.79 -12.67
C GLU A 98 -2.31 -5.68 -13.08
N SER A 99 -1.99 -4.93 -14.15
CA SER A 99 -2.85 -3.88 -14.69
C SER A 99 -3.21 -2.83 -13.64
N ASP A 100 -2.19 -2.12 -13.15
CA ASP A 100 -2.31 -1.20 -12.03
C ASP A 100 -2.72 0.24 -12.41
N GLU A 101 -3.16 0.46 -13.64
CA GLU A 101 -3.44 1.82 -14.15
C GLU A 101 -4.44 2.58 -13.28
N LEU A 102 -5.52 1.92 -12.86
CA LEU A 102 -6.53 2.58 -12.01
C LEU A 102 -6.01 2.87 -10.61
N LEU A 103 -5.16 1.99 -10.07
CA LEU A 103 -4.53 2.21 -8.77
C LEU A 103 -3.57 3.38 -8.83
N VAL A 104 -2.79 3.50 -9.92
CA VAL A 104 -1.89 4.63 -10.16
C VAL A 104 -2.70 5.92 -10.31
N GLN A 105 -3.80 5.90 -11.04
CA GLN A 105 -4.68 7.07 -11.19
C GLN A 105 -5.24 7.52 -9.84
N LEU A 106 -5.67 6.59 -9.01
CA LEU A 106 -6.15 6.89 -7.66
C LEU A 106 -5.06 7.54 -6.82
N HIS A 107 -3.86 6.96 -6.83
CA HIS A 107 -2.70 7.53 -6.14
C HIS A 107 -2.41 8.96 -6.61
N ASP A 108 -2.37 9.18 -7.92
CA ASP A 108 -2.03 10.48 -8.47
C ASP A 108 -3.07 11.56 -8.12
N LYS A 109 -4.35 11.20 -8.15
CA LYS A 109 -5.42 12.13 -7.74
C LYS A 109 -5.31 12.47 -6.26
N LEU A 110 -5.06 11.47 -5.41
CA LEU A 110 -4.86 11.70 -3.98
C LEU A 110 -3.62 12.55 -3.74
N ASP A 111 -2.52 12.24 -4.43
CA ASP A 111 -1.26 12.95 -4.26
C ASP A 111 -1.38 14.44 -4.63
N ASN A 112 -2.12 14.75 -5.69
CA ASN A 112 -2.42 16.13 -6.07
C ASN A 112 -3.20 16.87 -4.99
N GLU A 113 -4.19 16.21 -4.38
CA GLU A 113 -4.98 16.82 -3.29
C GLU A 113 -4.14 17.02 -2.03
N PHE A 114 -3.25 16.09 -1.71
CA PHE A 114 -2.35 16.21 -0.57
C PHE A 114 -1.29 17.29 -0.77
N ALA A 115 -0.84 17.49 -2.01
CA ALA A 115 0.08 18.58 -2.33
C ALA A 115 -0.54 19.94 -2.02
N ALA A 116 -1.86 20.09 -2.23
CA ALA A 116 -2.59 21.32 -1.95
C ALA A 116 -2.61 21.67 -0.45
N ILE A 117 -2.38 20.72 0.43
CA ILE A 117 -2.34 20.93 1.88
C ILE A 117 -0.92 20.78 2.46
N GLY A 118 0.11 20.83 1.63
CA GLY A 118 1.49 20.96 2.06
C GLY A 118 2.35 19.69 2.04
N PHE A 119 1.86 18.59 1.50
CA PHE A 119 2.65 17.36 1.38
C PHE A 119 3.34 17.29 0.04
N ASP A 120 4.61 16.89 0.03
CA ASP A 120 5.36 16.71 -1.21
C ASP A 120 4.76 15.57 -2.04
N LYS A 121 4.75 15.73 -3.36
CA LYS A 121 4.34 14.67 -4.26
C LYS A 121 5.36 13.54 -4.27
N ASP A 122 4.87 12.31 -4.36
CA ASP A 122 5.73 11.14 -4.47
C ASP A 122 6.46 11.16 -5.82
N LYS A 123 7.77 10.91 -5.78
CA LYS A 123 8.57 10.82 -7.00
C LYS A 123 8.31 9.52 -7.74
N LYS A 124 7.96 8.48 -7.00
CA LYS A 124 7.73 7.14 -7.54
C LYS A 124 6.68 6.44 -6.70
N PHE A 125 5.69 5.84 -7.36
CA PHE A 125 4.70 5.00 -6.71
C PHE A 125 4.88 3.55 -7.16
N SER A 126 4.96 2.65 -6.17
CA SER A 126 5.09 1.21 -6.42
C SER A 126 3.84 0.48 -5.95
N THR A 127 3.25 -0.32 -6.83
CA THR A 127 2.04 -1.08 -6.55
C THR A 127 2.39 -2.47 -6.04
N HIS A 128 2.71 -2.57 -4.76
CA HIS A 128 3.11 -3.82 -4.13
C HIS A 128 2.29 -4.10 -2.87
N LEU A 129 1.95 -5.37 -2.69
CA LEU A 129 1.42 -5.87 -1.43
C LEU A 129 2.60 -6.27 -0.55
N THR A 130 2.78 -5.59 0.53
CA THR A 130 3.90 -5.79 1.44
C THR A 130 3.46 -6.49 2.71
#